data_da81a40fa3a9b8f1899d4db480c256c0
#
_entry.id   da81a40fa3a9b8f1899d4db480c256c0
#
_cell.length_a   1.000
_cell.length_b   1.000
_cell.length_c   1.000
_cell.angle_alpha   90.00
_cell.angle_beta   90.00
_cell.angle_gamma   90.00
#
_symmetry.space_group_name_H-M   'P 1'
#
loop_
_entity.id
_entity.type
_entity.pdbx_description
1 polymer ?
#
loop_
_entity_poly.entity_id
_entity_poly.type
_entity_poly.pdbx_seq_one_letter_code
_entity_poly.pdbx_strand_id
1 'polypeptide(L)'
;MNTLTAVCSRGGNIIACPHGAIGIDQEMIDYLTRPEDTAKHASLLGSMIAFDLHKEFGIPACIYDAIGTDEMQPIARVTGLPEIPRFTVGHTLNTRAMAIKCAEEVLKKPFNECTFIVAHLGGGSSIRLYHKGVNIDCVNDDEGNFSPERGGGCSGKELVKLCFKEFSEGAGEKTVMKKIHGNGGLKAHLGTTDAIEVEKRIEAGDKYAKVVYDAMAYRVAKDIGTLSVPVAGKVDRIILTGGIAYSKYLTSQIAEKVDWIAPVEMMPGEYEMEALAGGALRVLRGEEELQDFAEIKASAVDRIRICEGVEPYTVPEN
;
A
#
# COMPACT_ATOMS: atom_id res chain seq x y z
N MET A 1 -8.98 -5.33 37.19
CA MET A 1 -9.39 -6.45 36.37
C MET A 1 -8.93 -6.16 34.95
N ASN A 2 -8.07 -7.01 34.40
CA ASN A 2 -7.62 -6.83 33.04
C ASN A 2 -8.78 -7.14 32.10
N THR A 3 -9.23 -6.15 31.38
CA THR A 3 -10.25 -6.27 30.34
C THR A 3 -9.65 -6.50 28.95
N LEU A 4 -8.32 -6.69 28.88
CA LEU A 4 -7.61 -6.93 27.61
C LEU A 4 -7.89 -8.36 27.14
N THR A 5 -8.48 -8.52 25.95
CA THR A 5 -8.90 -9.81 25.40
C THR A 5 -8.06 -10.26 24.21
N ALA A 6 -7.40 -9.33 23.52
CA ALA A 6 -6.46 -9.59 22.43
C ALA A 6 -5.57 -8.37 22.22
N VAL A 7 -4.46 -8.56 21.55
CA VAL A 7 -3.60 -7.47 21.06
C VAL A 7 -3.37 -7.63 19.56
N CYS A 8 -3.54 -6.53 18.82
CA CYS A 8 -3.32 -6.48 17.38
C CYS A 8 -2.33 -5.37 17.06
N SER A 9 -1.35 -5.67 16.27
CA SER A 9 -0.25 -4.77 15.91
C SER A 9 -0.13 -4.61 14.40
N ARG A 10 0.51 -3.52 13.98
CA ARG A 10 1.02 -3.44 12.60
C ARG A 10 2.13 -4.46 12.42
N GLY A 11 2.00 -5.30 11.42
CA GLY A 11 3.11 -6.09 10.96
C GLY A 11 4.13 -5.18 10.23
N GLY A 12 5.42 -5.46 10.42
CA GLY A 12 6.47 -4.84 9.63
C GLY A 12 6.52 -5.38 8.20
N ASN A 13 7.66 -5.14 7.55
CA ASN A 13 7.96 -5.80 6.28
C ASN A 13 8.37 -7.25 6.58
N ILE A 14 7.37 -8.13 6.66
CA ILE A 14 7.55 -9.58 6.78
C ILE A 14 7.64 -10.21 5.39
N ILE A 15 7.76 -11.53 5.32
CA ILE A 15 7.65 -12.25 4.05
C ILE A 15 6.33 -11.92 3.33
N ALA A 16 6.26 -12.23 2.03
CA ALA A 16 5.01 -12.14 1.29
C ALA A 16 3.95 -13.01 1.97
N CYS A 17 2.81 -12.42 2.29
CA CYS A 17 1.75 -13.06 3.05
C CYS A 17 0.38 -12.67 2.50
N PRO A 18 -0.67 -13.45 2.74
CA PRO A 18 -2.03 -13.05 2.46
C PRO A 18 -2.48 -11.92 3.41
N HIS A 19 -3.61 -11.29 3.09
CA HIS A 19 -4.27 -10.33 3.98
C HIS A 19 -4.82 -10.99 5.25
N GLY A 20 -5.21 -10.19 6.23
CA GLY A 20 -5.85 -10.63 7.47
C GLY A 20 -4.90 -10.75 8.64
N ALA A 21 -5.33 -11.50 9.64
CA ALA A 21 -4.61 -11.66 10.89
C ALA A 21 -3.61 -12.82 10.82
N ILE A 22 -2.38 -12.57 11.25
CA ILE A 22 -1.34 -13.60 11.39
C ILE A 22 -0.93 -13.64 12.87
N GLY A 23 -0.99 -14.84 13.47
CA GLY A 23 -0.59 -15.03 14.87
C GLY A 23 0.86 -14.68 15.10
N ILE A 24 1.15 -14.03 16.22
CA ILE A 24 2.51 -13.71 16.62
C ILE A 24 2.99 -14.80 17.58
N ASP A 25 3.98 -15.55 17.14
CA ASP A 25 4.66 -16.59 17.90
C ASP A 25 6.17 -16.33 18.00
N GLN A 26 6.90 -17.24 18.64
CA GLN A 26 8.36 -17.13 18.78
C GLN A 26 9.05 -17.21 17.40
N GLU A 27 8.54 -18.03 16.47
CA GLU A 27 9.12 -18.16 15.13
C GLU A 27 9.05 -16.87 14.35
N MET A 28 7.90 -16.14 14.41
CA MET A 28 7.77 -14.82 13.81
C MET A 28 8.76 -13.83 14.42
N ILE A 29 8.91 -13.80 15.76
CA ILE A 29 9.85 -12.90 16.44
C ILE A 29 11.30 -13.20 16.04
N ASP A 30 11.69 -14.46 16.01
CA ASP A 30 13.01 -14.89 15.55
C ASP A 30 13.26 -14.48 14.10
N TYR A 31 12.25 -14.61 13.25
CA TYR A 31 12.31 -14.14 11.86
C TYR A 31 12.52 -12.63 11.76
N LEU A 32 11.79 -11.83 12.53
CA LEU A 32 11.85 -10.36 12.51
C LEU A 32 13.12 -9.78 13.12
N THR A 33 13.78 -10.53 13.98
CA THR A 33 14.98 -10.09 14.72
C THR A 33 16.31 -10.62 14.15
N ARG A 34 16.27 -11.28 12.98
CA ARG A 34 17.48 -11.82 12.33
C ARG A 34 18.54 -10.75 12.10
N PRO A 35 19.83 -11.10 12.27
CA PRO A 35 20.93 -10.14 12.08
C PRO A 35 21.05 -9.62 10.63
N GLU A 36 20.68 -10.46 9.66
CA GLU A 36 20.83 -10.17 8.22
C GLU A 36 19.83 -9.11 7.72
N ASP A 37 18.75 -8.88 8.45
CA ASP A 37 17.74 -7.89 8.07
C ASP A 37 18.17 -6.49 8.46
N THR A 38 18.87 -5.81 7.55
CA THR A 38 19.38 -4.45 7.75
C THR A 38 18.28 -3.38 7.69
N ALA A 39 17.09 -3.73 7.23
CA ALA A 39 15.94 -2.83 7.09
C ALA A 39 14.98 -2.94 8.28
N LYS A 40 15.48 -2.73 9.50
CA LYS A 40 14.63 -2.70 10.71
C LYS A 40 13.67 -1.50 10.64
N HIS A 41 12.44 -1.77 10.23
CA HIS A 41 11.38 -0.77 10.23
C HIS A 41 10.78 -0.62 11.63
N ALA A 42 10.44 0.60 12.04
CA ALA A 42 9.88 0.88 13.38
C ALA A 42 8.59 0.08 13.68
N SER A 43 7.83 -0.34 12.66
CA SER A 43 6.64 -1.17 12.82
C SER A 43 6.91 -2.57 13.38
N LEU A 44 8.16 -3.06 13.35
CA LEU A 44 8.57 -4.33 13.99
C LEU A 44 8.43 -4.28 15.51
N LEU A 45 8.62 -3.10 16.11
CA LEU A 45 8.46 -2.93 17.56
C LEU A 45 7.04 -3.28 18.03
N GLY A 46 6.04 -3.01 17.20
CA GLY A 46 4.66 -3.37 17.50
C GLY A 46 4.46 -4.87 17.69
N SER A 47 5.06 -5.69 16.81
CA SER A 47 5.00 -7.15 16.92
C SER A 47 5.70 -7.67 18.17
N MET A 48 6.84 -7.09 18.54
CA MET A 48 7.57 -7.46 19.76
C MET A 48 6.77 -7.13 21.02
N ILE A 49 6.19 -5.91 21.09
CA ILE A 49 5.35 -5.49 22.21
C ILE A 49 4.11 -6.39 22.32
N ALA A 50 3.46 -6.70 21.19
CA ALA A 50 2.29 -7.57 21.17
C ALA A 50 2.62 -8.99 21.66
N PHE A 51 3.79 -9.52 21.29
CA PHE A 51 4.28 -10.81 21.77
C PHE A 51 4.57 -10.82 23.28
N ASP A 52 5.17 -9.77 23.80
CA ASP A 52 5.42 -9.66 25.25
C ASP A 52 4.10 -9.60 26.03
N LEU A 53 3.10 -8.87 25.54
CA LEU A 53 1.75 -8.86 26.13
C LEU A 53 1.07 -10.24 26.04
N HIS A 54 1.26 -10.96 24.93
CA HIS A 54 0.78 -12.33 24.79
C HIS A 54 1.38 -13.24 25.87
N LYS A 55 2.68 -13.18 26.07
CA LYS A 55 3.38 -14.00 27.08
C LYS A 55 2.96 -13.64 28.52
N GLU A 56 2.77 -12.35 28.79
CA GLU A 56 2.45 -11.87 30.15
C GLU A 56 0.99 -12.17 30.52
N PHE A 57 0.04 -11.99 29.59
CA PHE A 57 -1.39 -12.05 29.89
C PHE A 57 -2.10 -13.29 29.34
N GLY A 58 -1.43 -14.11 28.52
CA GLY A 58 -2.03 -15.30 27.89
C GLY A 58 -3.16 -14.98 26.90
N ILE A 59 -3.16 -13.77 26.32
CA ILE A 59 -4.16 -13.31 25.35
C ILE A 59 -3.67 -13.53 23.91
N PRO A 60 -4.58 -13.71 22.92
CA PRO A 60 -4.19 -13.77 21.52
C PRO A 60 -3.46 -12.50 21.07
N ALA A 61 -2.38 -12.71 20.29
CA ALA A 61 -1.64 -11.62 19.66
C ALA A 61 -1.53 -11.85 18.15
N CYS A 62 -1.76 -10.82 17.35
CA CYS A 62 -1.63 -10.90 15.91
C CYS A 62 -1.05 -9.62 15.32
N ILE A 63 -0.48 -9.75 14.11
CA ILE A 63 -0.35 -8.65 13.16
C ILE A 63 -1.52 -8.69 12.19
N TYR A 64 -1.89 -7.55 11.63
CA TYR A 64 -3.03 -7.46 10.73
C TYR A 64 -2.69 -6.63 9.49
N ASP A 65 -3.03 -7.16 8.30
CA ASP A 65 -2.80 -6.52 6.99
C ASP A 65 -1.39 -5.90 6.90
N ALA A 66 -0.37 -6.75 7.10
CA ALA A 66 1.03 -6.34 7.16
C ALA A 66 1.48 -5.62 5.88
N ILE A 67 2.54 -4.81 5.97
CA ILE A 67 3.16 -4.16 4.81
C ILE A 67 3.57 -5.19 3.74
N GLY A 68 3.95 -6.40 4.16
CA GLY A 68 4.32 -7.52 3.30
C GLY A 68 3.14 -8.23 2.63
N THR A 69 1.88 -7.81 2.87
CA THR A 69 0.73 -8.41 2.20
C THR A 69 0.84 -8.31 0.70
N ASP A 70 0.89 -9.47 0.03
CA ASP A 70 1.13 -9.57 -1.41
C ASP A 70 0.34 -10.71 -2.04
N GLU A 71 -0.82 -10.37 -2.59
CA GLU A 71 -1.75 -11.28 -3.26
C GLU A 71 -1.86 -10.99 -4.76
N MET A 72 -0.90 -10.22 -5.28
CA MET A 72 -0.89 -9.85 -6.70
C MET A 72 -0.92 -11.09 -7.59
N GLN A 73 -1.79 -11.09 -8.57
CA GLN A 73 -1.89 -12.19 -9.54
C GLN A 73 -0.58 -12.37 -10.32
N PRO A 74 -0.22 -13.59 -10.73
CA PRO A 74 1.07 -13.86 -11.37
C PRO A 74 1.35 -13.00 -12.60
N ILE A 75 0.38 -12.80 -13.48
CA ILE A 75 0.55 -12.00 -14.69
C ILE A 75 0.90 -10.52 -14.39
N ALA A 76 0.41 -9.97 -13.27
CA ALA A 76 0.68 -8.59 -12.87
C ALA A 76 2.12 -8.40 -12.37
N ARG A 77 2.84 -9.49 -12.05
CA ARG A 77 4.21 -9.46 -11.53
C ARG A 77 5.27 -9.39 -12.60
N VAL A 78 4.94 -9.82 -13.82
CA VAL A 78 5.90 -9.91 -14.92
C VAL A 78 6.23 -8.52 -15.45
N THR A 79 7.52 -8.18 -15.44
CA THR A 79 8.05 -6.98 -16.12
C THR A 79 8.83 -7.38 -17.37
N GLY A 80 9.35 -6.41 -18.10
CA GLY A 80 10.26 -6.66 -19.21
C GLY A 80 11.68 -7.10 -18.79
N LEU A 81 11.97 -7.13 -17.48
CA LEU A 81 13.25 -7.53 -16.90
C LEU A 81 13.00 -8.65 -15.88
N PRO A 82 13.42 -9.88 -16.14
CA PRO A 82 13.18 -11.02 -15.24
C PRO A 82 13.74 -10.80 -13.82
N GLU A 83 14.81 -10.03 -13.71
CA GLU A 83 15.48 -9.73 -12.45
C GLU A 83 14.71 -8.72 -11.59
N ILE A 84 13.66 -8.09 -12.14
CA ILE A 84 12.87 -7.06 -11.46
C ILE A 84 11.38 -7.40 -11.58
N PRO A 85 10.89 -8.43 -10.86
CA PRO A 85 9.45 -8.70 -10.78
C PRO A 85 8.75 -7.63 -9.94
N ARG A 86 7.47 -7.40 -10.23
CA ARG A 86 6.62 -6.56 -9.37
C ARG A 86 6.11 -7.35 -8.18
N PHE A 87 5.92 -6.68 -7.08
CA PHE A 87 5.30 -7.21 -5.87
C PHE A 87 4.57 -6.08 -5.14
N THR A 88 3.64 -6.45 -4.28
CA THR A 88 2.87 -5.47 -3.50
C THR A 88 3.64 -5.04 -2.27
N VAL A 89 3.78 -3.74 -2.07
CA VAL A 89 4.29 -3.11 -0.84
C VAL A 89 3.47 -1.86 -0.55
N GLY A 90 3.15 -1.60 0.72
CA GLY A 90 2.58 -0.30 1.13
C GLY A 90 1.34 -0.42 2.04
N HIS A 91 0.33 0.41 1.80
CA HIS A 91 -0.72 0.77 2.75
C HIS A 91 -1.90 -0.21 2.79
N THR A 92 -1.65 -1.55 2.86
CA THR A 92 -2.71 -2.58 2.85
C THR A 92 -3.72 -2.35 3.96
N LEU A 93 -3.26 -2.11 5.19
CA LEU A 93 -4.12 -1.93 6.36
C LEU A 93 -5.20 -0.85 6.12
N ASN A 94 -4.80 0.35 5.69
CA ASN A 94 -5.76 1.42 5.44
C ASN A 94 -6.61 1.18 4.19
N THR A 95 -6.01 0.74 3.08
CA THR A 95 -6.74 0.57 1.82
C THR A 95 -7.79 -0.53 1.91
N ARG A 96 -7.46 -1.67 2.55
CA ARG A 96 -8.40 -2.76 2.77
C ARG A 96 -9.51 -2.37 3.75
N ALA A 97 -9.17 -1.69 4.85
CA ALA A 97 -10.19 -1.20 5.79
C ALA A 97 -11.19 -0.25 5.14
N MET A 98 -10.73 0.66 4.26
CA MET A 98 -11.62 1.58 3.54
C MET A 98 -12.47 0.84 2.49
N ALA A 99 -11.94 -0.18 1.83
CA ALA A 99 -12.71 -1.02 0.91
C ALA A 99 -13.80 -1.81 1.64
N ILE A 100 -13.49 -2.44 2.78
CA ILE A 100 -14.47 -3.14 3.63
C ILE A 100 -15.56 -2.15 4.08
N LYS A 101 -15.16 -1.01 4.63
CA LYS A 101 -16.09 0.02 5.09
C LYS A 101 -17.02 0.52 3.97
N CYS A 102 -16.48 0.74 2.77
CA CYS A 102 -17.27 1.15 1.61
C CYS A 102 -18.26 0.04 1.18
N ALA A 103 -17.83 -1.23 1.19
CA ALA A 103 -18.72 -2.36 0.91
C ALA A 103 -19.90 -2.41 1.90
N GLU A 104 -19.61 -2.30 3.19
CA GLU A 104 -20.60 -2.39 4.26
C GLU A 104 -21.51 -1.16 4.33
N GLU A 105 -20.93 0.05 4.31
CA GLU A 105 -21.67 1.29 4.59
C GLU A 105 -22.32 1.90 3.35
N VAL A 106 -21.68 1.78 2.17
CA VAL A 106 -22.14 2.39 0.92
C VAL A 106 -22.87 1.40 0.03
N LEU A 107 -22.24 0.24 -0.26
CA LEU A 107 -22.83 -0.74 -1.18
C LEU A 107 -23.81 -1.70 -0.48
N LYS A 108 -23.72 -1.86 0.85
CA LYS A 108 -24.49 -2.85 1.63
C LYS A 108 -24.30 -4.28 1.09
N LYS A 109 -23.07 -4.60 0.74
CA LYS A 109 -22.67 -5.90 0.19
C LYS A 109 -21.45 -6.44 0.94
N PRO A 110 -21.23 -7.77 0.94
CA PRO A 110 -19.98 -8.35 1.41
C PRO A 110 -18.79 -7.85 0.58
N PHE A 111 -17.66 -7.58 1.23
CA PHE A 111 -16.44 -7.10 0.56
C PHE A 111 -15.95 -8.06 -0.54
N ASN A 112 -16.09 -9.37 -0.31
CA ASN A 112 -15.71 -10.42 -1.28
C ASN A 112 -16.66 -10.55 -2.49
N GLU A 113 -17.68 -9.73 -2.59
CA GLU A 113 -18.54 -9.61 -3.77
C GLU A 113 -18.29 -8.34 -4.57
N CYS A 114 -17.38 -7.47 -4.09
CA CYS A 114 -17.14 -6.14 -4.64
C CYS A 114 -15.79 -6.03 -5.34
N THR A 115 -15.68 -5.02 -6.21
CA THR A 115 -14.44 -4.62 -6.88
C THR A 115 -14.17 -3.13 -6.62
N PHE A 116 -13.00 -2.83 -6.02
CA PHE A 116 -12.61 -1.48 -5.66
C PHE A 116 -11.25 -1.12 -6.22
N ILE A 117 -11.08 0.14 -6.64
CA ILE A 117 -9.77 0.76 -6.79
C ILE A 117 -9.60 1.75 -5.63
N VAL A 118 -8.63 1.53 -4.76
CA VAL A 118 -8.40 2.34 -3.57
C VAL A 118 -7.08 3.06 -3.69
N ALA A 119 -7.10 4.38 -3.75
CA ALA A 119 -5.94 5.25 -3.76
C ALA A 119 -5.68 5.81 -2.35
N HIS A 120 -4.63 5.34 -1.69
CA HIS A 120 -4.10 5.96 -0.47
C HIS A 120 -3.18 7.09 -0.86
N LEU A 121 -3.51 8.30 -0.42
CA LEU A 121 -2.81 9.55 -0.73
C LEU A 121 -2.22 10.14 0.56
N GLY A 122 -0.95 9.93 0.79
CA GLY A 122 -0.21 10.38 1.97
C GLY A 122 1.18 10.91 1.61
N GLY A 123 2.14 10.89 2.53
CA GLY A 123 3.55 11.17 2.25
C GLY A 123 4.13 10.26 1.17
N GLY A 124 3.76 8.96 1.20
CA GLY A 124 3.77 8.02 0.08
C GLY A 124 2.36 7.82 -0.46
N SER A 125 2.23 7.39 -1.71
CA SER A 125 0.95 7.05 -2.33
C SER A 125 1.01 5.66 -2.92
N SER A 126 -0.03 4.86 -2.70
CA SER A 126 -0.18 3.56 -3.36
C SER A 126 -1.63 3.36 -3.77
N ILE A 127 -1.83 2.70 -4.90
CA ILE A 127 -3.17 2.43 -5.42
C ILE A 127 -3.33 0.91 -5.54
N ARG A 128 -4.46 0.38 -5.07
CA ARG A 128 -4.72 -1.05 -5.04
C ARG A 128 -6.01 -1.40 -5.74
N LEU A 129 -5.98 -2.49 -6.48
CA LEU A 129 -7.16 -3.10 -7.08
C LEU A 129 -7.58 -4.30 -6.25
N TYR A 130 -8.66 -4.15 -5.50
CA TYR A 130 -9.34 -5.25 -4.82
C TYR A 130 -10.43 -5.81 -5.73
N HIS A 131 -10.34 -7.10 -6.01
CA HIS A 131 -11.38 -7.83 -6.76
C HIS A 131 -11.84 -9.02 -5.93
N LYS A 132 -13.13 -9.02 -5.58
CA LYS A 132 -13.74 -10.08 -4.76
C LYS A 132 -12.95 -10.37 -3.46
N GLY A 133 -12.55 -9.31 -2.77
CA GLY A 133 -11.84 -9.40 -1.49
C GLY A 133 -10.32 -9.49 -1.57
N VAL A 134 -9.74 -9.77 -2.74
CA VAL A 134 -8.31 -9.99 -2.94
C VAL A 134 -7.63 -8.81 -3.64
N ASN A 135 -6.44 -8.42 -3.22
CA ASN A 135 -5.63 -7.39 -3.90
C ASN A 135 -4.88 -7.99 -5.09
N ILE A 136 -5.50 -8.01 -6.27
CA ILE A 136 -4.99 -8.70 -7.46
C ILE A 136 -3.95 -7.92 -8.26
N ASP A 137 -3.87 -6.60 -8.08
CA ASP A 137 -2.88 -5.71 -8.71
C ASP A 137 -2.73 -4.41 -7.91
N CYS A 138 -1.64 -3.69 -8.10
CA CYS A 138 -1.41 -2.42 -7.43
C CYS A 138 -0.52 -1.50 -8.28
N VAL A 139 -0.45 -0.24 -7.87
CA VAL A 139 0.62 0.70 -8.22
C VAL A 139 1.29 1.12 -6.91
N ASN A 140 2.55 0.76 -6.73
CA ASN A 140 3.35 1.13 -5.57
C ASN A 140 3.82 2.59 -5.67
N ASP A 141 4.36 3.10 -4.57
CA ASP A 141 4.81 4.50 -4.44
C ASP A 141 6.08 4.83 -5.24
N ASP A 142 6.70 3.85 -5.89
CA ASP A 142 7.88 3.97 -6.75
C ASP A 142 7.63 3.57 -8.22
N GLU A 143 6.44 3.06 -8.56
CA GLU A 143 6.10 2.59 -9.91
C GLU A 143 5.26 3.58 -10.72
N GLY A 144 4.35 4.30 -10.09
CA GLY A 144 3.32 5.12 -10.74
C GLY A 144 3.44 6.61 -10.44
N ASN A 145 2.41 7.12 -9.77
CA ASN A 145 2.34 8.51 -9.38
C ASN A 145 3.44 8.89 -8.38
N PHE A 146 3.91 10.11 -8.45
CA PHE A 146 4.73 10.67 -7.39
C PHE A 146 3.83 11.21 -6.26
N SER A 147 4.40 11.33 -5.07
CA SER A 147 3.72 11.80 -3.87
C SER A 147 4.52 12.94 -3.21
N PRO A 148 4.15 13.45 -2.04
CA PRO A 148 4.97 14.46 -1.34
C PRO A 148 6.43 14.11 -1.16
N GLU A 149 6.75 12.82 -0.89
CA GLU A 149 8.12 12.38 -0.57
C GLU A 149 8.69 11.33 -1.52
N ARG A 150 7.91 10.88 -2.51
CA ARG A 150 8.30 9.81 -3.44
C ARG A 150 8.38 10.33 -4.86
N GLY A 151 9.40 9.91 -5.59
CA GLY A 151 9.60 10.31 -6.99
C GLY A 151 8.63 9.64 -7.96
N GLY A 152 8.04 8.52 -7.57
CA GLY A 152 7.19 7.73 -8.45
C GLY A 152 7.93 7.14 -9.64
N GLY A 153 7.18 6.56 -10.56
CA GLY A 153 7.72 5.99 -11.80
C GLY A 153 8.22 7.06 -12.76
N CYS A 154 9.39 6.82 -13.32
CA CYS A 154 10.01 7.65 -14.35
C CYS A 154 10.63 6.77 -15.46
N SER A 155 11.20 7.40 -16.49
CA SER A 155 11.92 6.65 -17.52
C SER A 155 13.11 5.90 -16.90
N GLY A 156 13.09 4.56 -16.94
CA GLY A 156 14.19 3.73 -16.42
C GLY A 156 15.53 4.10 -17.03
N LYS A 157 15.58 4.41 -18.35
CA LYS A 157 16.80 4.86 -19.02
C LYS A 157 17.36 6.15 -18.43
N GLU A 158 16.50 7.13 -18.14
CA GLU A 158 16.93 8.41 -17.57
C GLU A 158 17.29 8.25 -16.08
N LEU A 159 16.61 7.36 -15.36
CA LEU A 159 16.97 7.02 -13.98
C LEU A 159 18.38 6.41 -13.89
N VAL A 160 18.69 5.46 -14.76
CA VAL A 160 20.04 4.86 -14.83
C VAL A 160 21.10 5.93 -15.10
N LYS A 161 20.86 6.85 -16.05
CA LYS A 161 21.80 7.96 -16.31
C LYS A 161 21.98 8.86 -15.09
N LEU A 162 20.89 9.18 -14.39
CA LEU A 162 20.94 9.97 -13.16
C LEU A 162 21.77 9.24 -12.09
N CYS A 163 21.57 7.95 -11.87
CA CYS A 163 22.35 7.17 -10.91
C CYS A 163 23.84 7.22 -11.22
N PHE A 164 24.24 6.94 -12.46
CA PHE A 164 25.66 6.97 -12.85
C PHE A 164 26.28 8.38 -12.71
N LYS A 165 25.52 9.43 -13.04
CA LYS A 165 25.96 10.82 -12.82
C LYS A 165 26.23 11.08 -11.35
N GLU A 166 25.28 10.80 -10.47
CA GLU A 166 25.38 11.02 -9.03
C GLU A 166 26.56 10.24 -8.43
N PHE A 167 26.74 8.98 -8.83
CA PHE A 167 27.88 8.17 -8.39
C PHE A 167 29.22 8.75 -8.87
N SER A 168 29.29 9.25 -10.11
CA SER A 168 30.51 9.92 -10.63
C SER A 168 30.85 11.22 -9.91
N GLU A 169 29.85 11.87 -9.31
CA GLU A 169 29.99 13.06 -8.47
C GLU A 169 30.25 12.72 -6.98
N GLY A 170 30.40 11.44 -6.65
CA GLY A 170 30.77 10.97 -5.30
C GLY A 170 29.57 10.64 -4.39
N ALA A 171 28.34 10.63 -4.90
CA ALA A 171 27.19 10.21 -4.13
C ALA A 171 27.23 8.69 -3.87
N GLY A 172 26.92 8.29 -2.64
CA GLY A 172 26.70 6.85 -2.32
C GLY A 172 25.27 6.42 -2.61
N GLU A 173 25.04 5.11 -2.66
CA GLU A 173 23.74 4.48 -2.90
C GLU A 173 22.60 5.10 -2.04
N LYS A 174 22.82 5.22 -0.72
CA LYS A 174 21.83 5.82 0.19
C LYS A 174 21.39 7.23 -0.21
N THR A 175 22.31 8.01 -0.78
CA THR A 175 22.01 9.39 -1.23
C THR A 175 21.14 9.37 -2.48
N VAL A 176 21.44 8.47 -3.42
CA VAL A 176 20.67 8.31 -4.65
C VAL A 176 19.28 7.76 -4.34
N MET A 177 19.21 6.74 -3.49
CA MET A 177 17.91 6.17 -3.04
C MET A 177 17.03 7.22 -2.37
N LYS A 178 17.58 8.11 -1.56
CA LYS A 178 16.82 9.21 -0.95
C LYS A 178 16.21 10.17 -1.96
N LYS A 179 16.77 10.35 -3.15
CA LYS A 179 16.15 11.18 -4.21
C LYS A 179 14.85 10.58 -4.72
N ILE A 180 14.75 9.24 -4.71
CA ILE A 180 13.56 8.52 -5.14
C ILE A 180 12.58 8.38 -3.98
N HIS A 181 13.11 8.00 -2.79
CA HIS A 181 12.32 7.60 -1.63
C HIS A 181 12.70 8.43 -0.39
N GLY A 182 11.95 9.51 -0.13
CA GLY A 182 12.12 10.41 1.01
C GLY A 182 12.40 11.88 0.65
N ASN A 183 13.01 12.15 -0.51
CA ASN A 183 13.27 13.50 -1.00
C ASN A 183 12.79 13.70 -2.45
N GLY A 184 11.94 12.81 -2.96
CA GLY A 184 11.28 12.96 -4.26
C GLY A 184 10.02 13.82 -4.20
N GLY A 185 9.26 13.81 -5.28
CA GLY A 185 7.92 14.37 -5.34
C GLY A 185 7.82 15.88 -5.06
N LEU A 186 6.81 16.28 -4.28
CA LEU A 186 6.60 17.69 -3.93
C LEU A 186 7.84 18.28 -3.24
N LYS A 187 8.48 17.50 -2.37
CA LYS A 187 9.69 17.94 -1.66
C LYS A 187 10.83 18.27 -2.61
N ALA A 188 11.03 17.46 -3.66
CA ALA A 188 12.06 17.74 -4.66
C ALA A 188 11.75 18.99 -5.50
N HIS A 189 10.49 19.19 -5.87
CA HIS A 189 10.06 20.29 -6.74
C HIS A 189 9.86 21.61 -5.98
N LEU A 190 9.27 21.54 -4.78
CA LEU A 190 8.71 22.70 -4.07
C LEU A 190 9.37 22.95 -2.71
N GLY A 191 10.22 22.04 -2.24
CA GLY A 191 10.90 22.14 -0.94
C GLY A 191 10.01 21.81 0.26
N THR A 192 8.75 21.39 0.05
CA THR A 192 7.79 21.08 1.10
C THR A 192 7.05 19.78 0.81
N THR A 193 6.59 19.12 1.85
CA THR A 193 5.69 17.95 1.77
C THR A 193 4.26 18.30 2.19
N ASP A 194 4.04 19.53 2.65
CA ASP A 194 2.75 20.00 3.15
C ASP A 194 1.85 20.46 2.00
N ALA A 195 0.83 19.66 1.70
CA ALA A 195 -0.17 19.96 0.69
C ALA A 195 -0.92 21.28 0.95
N ILE A 196 -1.15 21.65 2.22
CA ILE A 196 -1.81 22.91 2.58
C ILE A 196 -0.92 24.10 2.21
N GLU A 197 0.39 24.00 2.44
CA GLU A 197 1.34 25.01 2.01
C GLU A 197 1.36 25.16 0.49
N VAL A 198 1.36 24.04 -0.25
CA VAL A 198 1.31 24.04 -1.71
C VAL A 198 0.06 24.73 -2.23
N GLU A 199 -1.12 24.45 -1.67
CA GLU A 199 -2.38 25.09 -2.06
C GLU A 199 -2.35 26.60 -1.80
N LYS A 200 -1.83 27.06 -0.65
CA LYS A 200 -1.64 28.49 -0.36
C LYS A 200 -0.72 29.19 -1.37
N ARG A 201 0.34 28.51 -1.81
CA ARG A 201 1.23 29.04 -2.86
C ARG A 201 0.53 29.16 -4.19
N ILE A 202 -0.34 28.18 -4.54
CA ILE A 202 -1.17 28.21 -5.76
C ILE A 202 -2.13 29.41 -5.70
N GLU A 203 -2.82 29.60 -4.58
CA GLU A 203 -3.72 30.73 -4.35
C GLU A 203 -2.99 32.08 -4.46
N ALA A 204 -1.73 32.13 -4.01
CA ALA A 204 -0.86 33.30 -4.14
C ALA A 204 -0.29 33.50 -5.56
N GLY A 205 -0.63 32.63 -6.52
CA GLY A 205 -0.25 32.75 -7.93
C GLY A 205 1.05 32.04 -8.33
N ASP A 206 1.57 31.13 -7.51
CA ASP A 206 2.73 30.28 -7.85
C ASP A 206 2.34 29.27 -8.94
N LYS A 207 2.66 29.61 -10.18
CA LYS A 207 2.35 28.78 -11.35
C LYS A 207 3.10 27.45 -11.35
N TYR A 208 4.33 27.43 -10.81
CA TYR A 208 5.09 26.18 -10.77
C TYR A 208 4.53 25.21 -9.74
N ALA A 209 4.19 25.70 -8.54
CA ALA A 209 3.50 24.89 -7.54
C ALA A 209 2.20 24.30 -8.10
N LYS A 210 1.41 25.11 -8.85
CA LYS A 210 0.19 24.65 -9.51
C LYS A 210 0.46 23.50 -10.49
N VAL A 211 1.42 23.66 -11.40
CA VAL A 211 1.73 22.62 -12.40
C VAL A 211 2.18 21.32 -11.72
N VAL A 212 3.02 21.41 -10.69
CA VAL A 212 3.51 20.23 -9.97
C VAL A 212 2.37 19.52 -9.24
N TYR A 213 1.49 20.27 -8.57
CA TYR A 213 0.38 19.68 -7.81
C TYR A 213 -0.70 19.10 -8.72
N ASP A 214 -1.03 19.78 -9.82
CA ASP A 214 -1.94 19.27 -10.85
C ASP A 214 -1.36 18.00 -11.53
N ALA A 215 -0.04 17.93 -11.74
CA ALA A 215 0.62 16.75 -12.27
C ALA A 215 0.52 15.55 -11.31
N MET A 216 0.57 15.78 -9.99
CA MET A 216 0.35 14.72 -9.00
C MET A 216 -1.05 14.14 -9.11
N ALA A 217 -2.09 14.99 -9.16
CA ALA A 217 -3.47 14.56 -9.37
C ALA A 217 -3.66 13.81 -10.71
N TYR A 218 -3.05 14.32 -11.77
CA TYR A 218 -3.10 13.71 -13.10
C TYR A 218 -2.48 12.29 -13.12
N ARG A 219 -1.33 12.11 -12.44
CA ARG A 219 -0.66 10.82 -12.35
C ARG A 219 -1.50 9.81 -11.57
N VAL A 220 -2.06 10.21 -10.42
CA VAL A 220 -2.98 9.35 -9.64
C VAL A 220 -4.17 8.90 -10.50
N ALA A 221 -4.79 9.82 -11.24
CA ALA A 221 -5.91 9.48 -12.12
C ALA A 221 -5.51 8.48 -13.21
N LYS A 222 -4.32 8.61 -13.79
CA LYS A 222 -3.79 7.65 -14.78
C LYS A 222 -3.62 6.26 -14.18
N ASP A 223 -3.08 6.18 -12.98
CA ASP A 223 -2.83 4.89 -12.30
C ASP A 223 -4.14 4.20 -11.92
N ILE A 224 -5.16 4.97 -11.48
CA ILE A 224 -6.52 4.47 -11.29
C ILE A 224 -7.07 3.89 -12.62
N GLY A 225 -6.90 4.62 -13.73
CA GLY A 225 -7.29 4.14 -15.05
C GLY A 225 -6.56 2.85 -15.44
N THR A 226 -5.27 2.76 -15.18
CA THR A 226 -4.46 1.56 -15.43
C THR A 226 -5.00 0.36 -14.66
N LEU A 227 -5.32 0.52 -13.37
CA LEU A 227 -5.86 -0.56 -12.54
C LEU A 227 -7.32 -0.95 -12.87
N SER A 228 -8.03 -0.17 -13.67
CA SER A 228 -9.35 -0.57 -14.16
C SER A 228 -9.28 -1.64 -15.28
N VAL A 229 -8.15 -1.73 -15.97
CA VAL A 229 -7.97 -2.64 -17.11
C VAL A 229 -8.03 -4.12 -16.72
N PRO A 230 -7.36 -4.59 -15.64
CA PRO A 230 -7.42 -6.00 -15.24
C PRO A 230 -8.83 -6.56 -15.00
N VAL A 231 -9.78 -5.69 -14.68
CA VAL A 231 -11.19 -6.04 -14.45
C VAL A 231 -12.11 -5.53 -15.57
N ALA A 232 -11.55 -5.16 -16.72
CA ALA A 232 -12.29 -4.65 -17.88
C ALA A 232 -13.24 -3.49 -17.55
N GLY A 233 -12.83 -2.60 -16.64
CA GLY A 233 -13.61 -1.46 -16.17
C GLY A 233 -14.76 -1.81 -15.22
N LYS A 234 -14.91 -3.07 -14.82
CA LYS A 234 -15.96 -3.51 -13.88
C LYS A 234 -15.57 -3.17 -12.45
N VAL A 235 -15.67 -1.92 -12.06
CA VAL A 235 -15.34 -1.38 -10.74
C VAL A 235 -16.59 -0.88 -10.07
N ASP A 236 -16.88 -1.30 -8.83
CA ASP A 236 -18.04 -0.84 -8.09
C ASP A 236 -17.84 0.58 -7.55
N ARG A 237 -16.66 0.86 -6.99
CA ARG A 237 -16.27 2.21 -6.49
C ARG A 237 -14.77 2.44 -6.62
N ILE A 238 -14.43 3.71 -6.80
CA ILE A 238 -13.08 4.23 -6.61
C ILE A 238 -13.05 4.95 -5.26
N ILE A 239 -12.07 4.66 -4.41
CA ILE A 239 -11.96 5.24 -3.07
C ILE A 239 -10.70 6.08 -2.99
N LEU A 240 -10.81 7.35 -2.60
CA LEU A 240 -9.69 8.22 -2.28
C LEU A 240 -9.58 8.36 -0.76
N THR A 241 -8.45 7.92 -0.19
CA THR A 241 -8.18 7.89 1.25
C THR A 241 -6.77 8.43 1.57
N GLY A 242 -6.39 8.43 2.85
CA GLY A 242 -5.14 9.03 3.31
C GLY A 242 -5.27 10.51 3.64
N GLY A 243 -4.21 11.09 4.21
CA GLY A 243 -4.23 12.48 4.70
C GLY A 243 -4.44 13.52 3.61
N ILE A 244 -3.90 13.29 2.39
CA ILE A 244 -4.07 14.23 1.27
C ILE A 244 -5.49 14.18 0.69
N ALA A 245 -6.25 13.13 0.93
CA ALA A 245 -7.64 13.06 0.47
C ALA A 245 -8.56 14.12 1.14
N TYR A 246 -8.11 14.83 2.16
CA TYR A 246 -8.78 16.05 2.66
C TYR A 246 -8.70 17.24 1.70
N SER A 247 -7.72 17.25 0.78
CA SER A 247 -7.60 18.30 -0.25
C SER A 247 -8.71 18.19 -1.27
N LYS A 248 -9.69 19.09 -1.19
CA LYS A 248 -10.74 19.19 -2.20
C LYS A 248 -10.19 19.60 -3.58
N TYR A 249 -9.12 20.41 -3.57
CA TYR A 249 -8.44 20.83 -4.80
C TYR A 249 -7.90 19.64 -5.58
N LEU A 250 -7.20 18.72 -4.91
CA LEU A 250 -6.59 17.56 -5.54
C LEU A 250 -7.65 16.49 -5.89
N THR A 251 -8.52 16.17 -4.94
CA THR A 251 -9.49 15.08 -5.10
C THR A 251 -10.53 15.35 -6.16
N SER A 252 -10.99 16.61 -6.32
CA SER A 252 -11.91 16.96 -7.43
C SER A 252 -11.26 16.74 -8.79
N GLN A 253 -10.00 17.14 -8.96
CA GLN A 253 -9.28 16.93 -10.22
C GLN A 253 -9.05 15.43 -10.55
N ILE A 254 -8.86 14.59 -9.53
CA ILE A 254 -8.78 13.14 -9.73
C ILE A 254 -10.15 12.62 -10.14
N ALA A 255 -11.18 12.94 -9.36
CA ALA A 255 -12.54 12.46 -9.59
C ALA A 255 -13.07 12.78 -11.01
N GLU A 256 -12.91 14.04 -11.45
CA GLU A 256 -13.29 14.46 -12.82
C GLU A 256 -12.66 13.61 -13.94
N LYS A 257 -11.50 12.98 -13.68
CA LYS A 257 -10.79 12.20 -14.69
C LYS A 257 -11.12 10.72 -14.64
N VAL A 258 -11.74 10.23 -13.55
CA VAL A 258 -11.94 8.79 -13.34
C VAL A 258 -13.40 8.41 -13.07
N ASP A 259 -14.33 9.36 -12.91
CA ASP A 259 -15.74 9.13 -12.62
C ASP A 259 -16.48 8.35 -13.73
N TRP A 260 -15.94 8.35 -14.95
CA TRP A 260 -16.41 7.53 -16.05
C TRP A 260 -16.14 6.02 -15.86
N ILE A 261 -15.21 5.65 -14.96
CA ILE A 261 -14.90 4.25 -14.61
C ILE A 261 -15.92 3.76 -13.58
N ALA A 262 -16.05 4.48 -12.48
CA ALA A 262 -16.97 4.18 -11.38
C ALA A 262 -17.16 5.41 -10.48
N PRO A 263 -18.25 5.48 -9.69
CA PRO A 263 -18.43 6.54 -8.70
C PRO A 263 -17.26 6.62 -7.72
N VAL A 264 -16.84 7.84 -7.39
CA VAL A 264 -15.70 8.11 -6.50
C VAL A 264 -16.18 8.43 -5.09
N GLU A 265 -15.69 7.67 -4.11
CA GLU A 265 -15.97 7.87 -2.68
C GLU A 265 -14.78 8.55 -2.00
N MET A 266 -15.06 9.63 -1.28
CA MET A 266 -14.08 10.37 -0.49
C MET A 266 -14.09 9.84 0.93
N MET A 267 -13.06 9.11 1.32
CA MET A 267 -12.88 8.53 2.66
C MET A 267 -11.53 8.99 3.24
N PRO A 268 -11.34 10.30 3.46
CA PRO A 268 -10.05 10.86 3.87
C PRO A 268 -9.67 10.43 5.28
N GLY A 269 -8.36 10.32 5.54
CA GLY A 269 -7.78 9.96 6.83
C GLY A 269 -7.07 8.62 6.82
N GLU A 270 -6.44 8.34 7.94
CA GLU A 270 -5.71 7.08 8.19
C GLU A 270 -6.35 6.41 9.40
N TYR A 271 -7.19 5.41 9.16
CA TYR A 271 -7.95 4.69 10.19
C TYR A 271 -7.20 3.44 10.66
N GLU A 272 -5.90 3.55 10.91
CA GLU A 272 -5.06 2.40 11.24
C GLU A 272 -5.44 1.72 12.55
N MET A 273 -5.73 2.52 13.59
CA MET A 273 -6.12 1.96 14.90
C MET A 273 -7.47 1.27 14.83
N GLU A 274 -8.42 1.86 14.13
CA GLU A 274 -9.75 1.28 13.90
C GLU A 274 -9.65 0.01 13.03
N ALA A 275 -8.77 0.01 12.03
CA ALA A 275 -8.51 -1.15 11.18
C ALA A 275 -7.92 -2.31 11.97
N LEU A 276 -6.92 -2.06 12.83
CA LEU A 276 -6.34 -3.06 13.72
C LEU A 276 -7.38 -3.61 14.71
N ALA A 277 -8.15 -2.72 15.34
CA ALA A 277 -9.20 -3.12 16.28
C ALA A 277 -10.30 -3.93 15.58
N GLY A 278 -10.73 -3.50 14.40
CA GLY A 278 -11.70 -4.22 13.57
C GLY A 278 -11.21 -5.60 13.16
N GLY A 279 -9.93 -5.71 12.75
CA GLY A 279 -9.28 -6.99 12.44
C GLY A 279 -9.27 -7.94 13.62
N ALA A 280 -8.81 -7.48 14.78
CA ALA A 280 -8.84 -8.28 16.02
C ALA A 280 -10.25 -8.74 16.37
N LEU A 281 -11.25 -7.87 16.23
CA LEU A 281 -12.65 -8.22 16.51
C LEU A 281 -13.19 -9.27 15.54
N ARG A 282 -12.86 -9.23 14.26
CA ARG A 282 -13.28 -10.25 13.30
C ARG A 282 -12.71 -11.63 13.65
N VAL A 283 -11.44 -11.68 14.05
CA VAL A 283 -10.82 -12.94 14.55
C VAL A 283 -11.51 -13.44 15.81
N LEU A 284 -11.71 -12.57 16.80
CA LEU A 284 -12.38 -12.96 18.07
C LEU A 284 -13.82 -13.44 17.87
N ARG A 285 -14.49 -12.99 16.79
CA ARG A 285 -15.85 -13.42 16.43
C ARG A 285 -15.88 -14.62 15.50
N GLY A 286 -14.73 -15.09 15.05
CA GLY A 286 -14.64 -16.19 14.06
C GLY A 286 -15.09 -15.79 12.64
N GLU A 287 -15.09 -14.50 12.33
CA GLU A 287 -15.40 -13.96 11.01
C GLU A 287 -14.16 -13.99 10.08
N GLU A 288 -12.97 -13.95 10.65
CA GLU A 288 -11.67 -14.15 9.96
C GLU A 288 -10.82 -15.15 10.75
N GLU A 289 -10.06 -15.95 10.03
CA GLU A 289 -9.14 -16.95 10.60
C GLU A 289 -7.85 -16.29 11.09
N LEU A 290 -7.31 -16.76 12.22
CA LEU A 290 -5.98 -16.42 12.67
C LEU A 290 -4.98 -17.36 11.98
N GLN A 291 -4.25 -16.85 11.03
CA GLN A 291 -3.30 -17.59 10.21
C GLN A 291 -2.03 -17.94 10.99
N ASP A 292 -1.43 -19.08 10.68
CA ASP A 292 -0.17 -19.53 11.27
C ASP A 292 1.03 -19.01 10.48
N PHE A 293 2.02 -18.42 11.19
CA PHE A 293 3.20 -17.84 10.53
C PHE A 293 4.11 -18.90 9.90
N ALA A 294 4.23 -20.08 10.51
CA ALA A 294 5.07 -21.16 9.97
C ALA A 294 4.48 -21.70 8.65
N GLU A 295 3.16 -21.82 8.55
CA GLU A 295 2.47 -22.23 7.32
C GLU A 295 2.68 -21.19 6.20
N ILE A 296 2.53 -19.88 6.52
CA ILE A 296 2.79 -18.79 5.58
C ILE A 296 4.25 -18.83 5.11
N LYS A 297 5.20 -19.03 6.02
CA LYS A 297 6.61 -19.10 5.69
C LYS A 297 6.94 -20.31 4.80
N ALA A 298 6.32 -21.45 5.06
CA ALA A 298 6.49 -22.66 4.25
C ALA A 298 5.90 -22.53 2.84
N SER A 299 4.83 -21.76 2.70
CA SER A 299 4.16 -21.49 1.42
C SER A 299 4.63 -20.19 0.75
N ALA A 300 5.50 -19.42 1.40
CA ALA A 300 5.96 -18.14 0.87
C ALA A 300 6.66 -18.32 -0.48
N VAL A 301 6.09 -17.71 -1.49
CA VAL A 301 6.63 -17.75 -2.84
C VAL A 301 7.92 -16.95 -2.90
N ASP A 302 8.98 -17.55 -3.44
CA ASP A 302 10.19 -16.81 -3.80
C ASP A 302 9.82 -15.74 -4.83
N ARG A 303 9.80 -14.48 -4.42
CA ARG A 303 9.40 -13.35 -5.27
C ARG A 303 10.21 -13.25 -6.56
N ILE A 304 11.45 -13.75 -6.55
CA ILE A 304 12.34 -13.75 -7.72
C ILE A 304 11.93 -14.84 -8.70
N ARG A 305 11.44 -15.99 -8.20
CA ARG A 305 11.06 -17.15 -9.02
C ARG A 305 9.58 -17.26 -9.31
N ILE A 306 8.80 -16.29 -8.89
CA ILE A 306 7.34 -16.34 -8.99
C ILE A 306 6.83 -16.50 -10.43
N CYS A 307 7.64 -16.18 -11.42
CA CYS A 307 7.31 -16.33 -12.83
C CYS A 307 7.80 -17.67 -13.43
N GLU A 308 8.53 -18.49 -12.67
CA GLU A 308 9.00 -19.81 -13.10
C GLU A 308 7.89 -20.84 -12.84
N GLY A 309 7.37 -21.47 -13.92
CA GLY A 309 6.36 -22.55 -13.80
C GLY A 309 4.94 -22.09 -13.48
N VAL A 310 4.64 -20.81 -13.64
CA VAL A 310 3.27 -20.31 -13.46
C VAL A 310 2.40 -20.72 -14.64
N GLU A 311 1.28 -21.37 -14.36
CA GLU A 311 0.23 -21.63 -15.35
C GLU A 311 -0.25 -20.32 -15.98
N PRO A 312 -0.56 -20.30 -17.30
CA PRO A 312 -1.10 -19.11 -17.95
C PRO A 312 -2.34 -18.61 -17.21
N TYR A 313 -2.38 -17.32 -16.92
CA TYR A 313 -3.53 -16.69 -16.27
C TYR A 313 -4.78 -16.92 -17.12
N THR A 314 -5.76 -17.55 -16.52
CA THR A 314 -7.12 -17.59 -17.06
C THR A 314 -7.92 -16.45 -16.44
N VAL A 315 -8.48 -15.57 -17.29
CA VAL A 315 -9.42 -14.55 -16.82
C VAL A 315 -10.53 -15.27 -16.06
N PRO A 316 -10.83 -14.91 -14.79
CA PRO A 316 -11.93 -15.54 -14.07
C PRO A 316 -13.22 -15.43 -14.90
N GLU A 317 -13.87 -16.54 -15.15
CA GLU A 317 -15.19 -16.56 -15.77
C GLU A 317 -16.16 -15.74 -14.91
N ASN A 318 -16.98 -14.91 -15.56
CA ASN A 318 -17.88 -13.93 -14.97
C ASN A 318 -18.88 -14.48 -13.96
#